data_82fc35eaa3ece462f513b0c16ce59d35
#
_entry.id   82fc35eaa3ece462f513b0c16ce59d35
#
_cell.length_a   1.000
_cell.length_b   1.000
_cell.length_c   1.000
_cell.angle_alpha   90.00
_cell.angle_beta   90.00
_cell.angle_gamma   90.00
#
_symmetry.space_group_name_H-M   'P 1'
#
loop_
_entity.id
_entity.type
_entity.pdbx_description
1 polymer ?
#
loop_
_entity_poly.entity_id
_entity_poly.type
_entity_poly.pdbx_seq_one_letter_code
_entity_poly.pdbx_strand_id
1 'polypeptide(L)'
;VLLAGGVGGAKLAEGLLKLENINLSIICNIGDDEEFHGLHISPDVDTMIYTLSGFVNKKQGWGVKSDKYKALNVLKKLGQETWMLLGDSDFGLHIYRSKRLKLGHKLSDITHDIAKAYNLACNIILPTNSKIPTKIKIKNNWISFQEYFVQRRCKPKVKKIKYKGISNVEPNSEAIKAISD
;
A
#
# COMPACT_ATOMS: atom_id res chain seq x y z
N VAL A 1 -11.02 -8.06 14.19
CA VAL A 1 -10.39 -7.89 12.88
C VAL A 1 -10.87 -6.60 12.23
N LEU A 2 -9.96 -5.84 11.61
CA LEU A 2 -10.27 -4.65 10.82
C LEU A 2 -9.90 -4.89 9.35
N LEU A 3 -10.87 -4.79 8.45
CA LEU A 3 -10.60 -4.72 7.01
C LEU A 3 -10.35 -3.26 6.65
N ALA A 4 -9.17 -2.93 6.21
CA ALA A 4 -8.78 -1.54 6.01
C ALA A 4 -7.88 -1.31 4.80
N GLY A 5 -7.95 -0.09 4.27
CA GLY A 5 -7.05 0.44 3.25
C GLY A 5 -7.04 1.96 3.31
N GLY A 6 -5.97 2.55 2.83
CA GLY A 6 -5.81 4.00 2.73
C GLY A 6 -5.86 4.77 4.06
N VAL A 7 -5.97 6.07 3.92
CA VAL A 7 -5.88 7.04 5.04
C VAL A 7 -6.99 6.84 6.07
N GLY A 8 -8.22 6.57 5.61
CA GLY A 8 -9.38 6.40 6.52
C GLY A 8 -9.23 5.16 7.40
N GLY A 9 -8.86 4.03 6.79
CA GLY A 9 -8.59 2.77 7.50
C GLY A 9 -7.44 2.90 8.50
N ALA A 10 -6.36 3.57 8.12
CA ALA A 10 -5.21 3.80 8.99
C ALA A 10 -5.55 4.65 10.22
N LYS A 11 -6.37 5.71 10.05
CA LYS A 11 -6.87 6.53 11.18
C LYS A 11 -7.77 5.75 12.11
N LEU A 12 -8.64 4.89 11.56
CA LEU A 12 -9.50 4.02 12.38
C LEU A 12 -8.65 3.04 13.18
N ALA A 13 -7.66 2.41 12.55
CA ALA A 13 -6.73 1.50 13.22
C ALA A 13 -5.95 2.21 14.35
N GLU A 14 -5.44 3.43 14.09
CA GLU A 14 -4.77 4.25 15.11
C GLU A 14 -5.69 4.55 16.31
N GLY A 15 -6.96 4.81 16.04
CA GLY A 15 -7.97 5.02 17.10
C GLY A 15 -8.25 3.76 17.91
N LEU A 16 -8.42 2.62 17.22
CA LEU A 16 -8.70 1.34 17.88
C LEU A 16 -7.53 0.87 18.77
N LEU A 17 -6.29 1.07 18.36
CA LEU A 17 -5.10 0.72 19.15
C LEU A 17 -4.97 1.50 20.47
N LYS A 18 -5.72 2.59 20.66
CA LYS A 18 -5.76 3.34 21.92
C LYS A 18 -6.75 2.76 22.93
N LEU A 19 -7.59 1.84 22.51
CA LEU A 19 -8.54 1.18 23.40
C LEU A 19 -7.83 0.08 24.17
N GLU A 20 -8.10 -0.01 25.47
CA GLU A 20 -7.58 -1.05 26.32
C GLU A 20 -8.24 -2.41 25.97
N ASN A 21 -7.49 -3.50 26.15
CA ASN A 21 -7.97 -4.87 25.98
C ASN A 21 -8.40 -5.24 24.54
N ILE A 22 -7.87 -4.58 23.53
CA ILE A 22 -8.09 -4.96 22.12
C ILE A 22 -6.83 -5.60 21.54
N ASN A 23 -6.98 -6.82 21.04
CA ASN A 23 -5.99 -7.46 20.18
C ASN A 23 -6.41 -7.22 18.71
N LEU A 24 -5.75 -6.25 18.05
CA LEU A 24 -6.14 -5.80 16.72
C LEU A 24 -5.32 -6.51 15.63
N SER A 25 -6.03 -7.25 14.77
CA SER A 25 -5.50 -7.73 13.48
C SER A 25 -6.08 -6.89 12.34
N ILE A 26 -5.23 -6.43 11.43
CA ILE A 26 -5.61 -5.57 10.31
C ILE A 26 -5.37 -6.32 9.01
N ILE A 27 -6.43 -6.62 8.26
CA ILE A 27 -6.32 -7.12 6.90
C ILE A 27 -6.29 -5.92 5.96
N CYS A 28 -5.10 -5.65 5.40
CA CYS A 28 -4.84 -4.44 4.64
C CYS A 28 -5.04 -4.68 3.14
N ASN A 29 -5.69 -3.71 2.46
CA ASN A 29 -5.90 -3.76 1.01
C ASN A 29 -4.56 -3.75 0.25
N ILE A 30 -4.49 -4.55 -0.81
CA ILE A 30 -3.38 -4.59 -1.79
C ILE A 30 -3.87 -4.37 -3.24
N GLY A 31 -5.16 -4.08 -3.40
CA GLY A 31 -5.74 -3.81 -4.72
C GLY A 31 -5.22 -2.53 -5.38
N ASP A 32 -4.62 -1.65 -4.59
CA ASP A 32 -4.04 -0.39 -5.02
C ASP A 32 -2.56 -0.48 -5.35
N ASP A 33 -1.95 -1.67 -5.12
CA ASP A 33 -0.53 -1.89 -5.39
C ASP A 33 -0.20 -1.55 -6.84
N GLU A 34 0.95 -0.89 -7.03
CA GLU A 34 1.39 -0.41 -8.33
C GLU A 34 2.88 -0.74 -8.54
N GLU A 35 3.28 -0.79 -9.79
CA GLU A 35 4.69 -0.84 -10.15
C GLU A 35 5.10 0.50 -10.76
N PHE A 36 6.02 1.20 -10.11
CA PHE A 36 6.50 2.52 -10.55
C PHE A 36 8.03 2.57 -10.45
N HIS A 37 8.69 2.98 -11.52
CA HIS A 37 10.15 2.94 -11.66
C HIS A 37 10.77 1.55 -11.42
N GLY A 38 10.03 0.47 -11.76
CA GLY A 38 10.48 -0.91 -11.51
C GLY A 38 10.45 -1.33 -10.04
N LEU A 39 9.81 -0.55 -9.18
CA LEU A 39 9.62 -0.82 -7.76
C LEU A 39 8.16 -1.18 -7.47
N HIS A 40 7.96 -2.16 -6.60
CA HIS A 40 6.64 -2.52 -6.07
C HIS A 40 6.26 -1.57 -4.94
N ILE A 41 5.16 -0.88 -5.11
CA ILE A 41 4.62 0.10 -4.17
C ILE A 41 3.28 -0.42 -3.65
N SER A 42 3.11 -0.42 -2.33
CA SER A 42 1.87 -0.84 -1.66
C SER A 42 1.30 0.33 -0.85
N PRO A 43 0.60 1.28 -1.50
CA PRO A 43 0.25 2.57 -0.88
C PRO A 43 -0.57 2.43 0.40
N ASP A 44 -1.53 1.50 0.44
CA ASP A 44 -2.40 1.30 1.60
C ASP A 44 -1.64 0.67 2.76
N VAL A 45 -0.81 -0.35 2.48
CA VAL A 45 0.04 -1.00 3.49
C VAL A 45 1.04 0.00 4.07
N ASP A 46 1.69 0.80 3.22
CA ASP A 46 2.68 1.79 3.64
C ASP A 46 2.04 2.90 4.48
N THR A 47 0.86 3.38 4.06
CA THR A 47 0.09 4.36 4.84
C THR A 47 -0.30 3.81 6.21
N MET A 48 -0.70 2.54 6.28
CA MET A 48 -1.00 1.85 7.54
C MET A 48 0.23 1.80 8.44
N ILE A 49 1.37 1.32 7.93
CA ILE A 49 2.63 1.22 8.66
C ILE A 49 3.07 2.59 9.17
N TYR A 50 3.10 3.61 8.30
CA TYR A 50 3.54 4.96 8.69
C TYR A 50 2.61 5.58 9.73
N THR A 51 1.31 5.36 9.64
CA THR A 51 0.34 5.88 10.60
C THR A 51 0.54 5.27 11.97
N LEU A 52 0.58 3.94 12.03
CA LEU A 52 0.65 3.20 13.30
C LEU A 52 2.02 3.31 13.98
N SER A 53 3.08 3.54 13.22
CA SER A 53 4.42 3.82 13.76
C SER A 53 4.68 5.30 14.10
N GLY A 54 3.72 6.20 13.81
CA GLY A 54 3.86 7.63 14.07
C GLY A 54 4.76 8.38 13.07
N PHE A 55 5.14 7.76 11.97
CA PHE A 55 5.95 8.37 10.90
C PHE A 55 5.14 9.07 9.82
N VAL A 56 3.81 8.91 9.79
CA VAL A 56 2.95 9.50 8.77
C VAL A 56 3.02 11.03 8.73
N ASN A 57 2.97 11.60 7.53
CA ASN A 57 2.72 13.02 7.34
C ASN A 57 1.24 13.32 7.66
N LYS A 58 0.96 13.77 8.88
CA LYS A 58 -0.42 14.01 9.37
C LYS A 58 -1.21 15.02 8.55
N LYS A 59 -0.55 15.95 7.85
CA LYS A 59 -1.24 16.95 7.00
C LYS A 59 -1.80 16.31 5.73
N GLN A 60 -1.06 15.39 5.13
CA GLN A 60 -1.48 14.67 3.93
C GLN A 60 -2.29 13.40 4.27
N GLY A 61 -2.02 12.79 5.42
CA GLY A 61 -2.57 11.50 5.84
C GLY A 61 -1.87 10.30 5.22
N TRP A 62 -0.82 10.51 4.42
CA TRP A 62 0.01 9.49 3.76
C TRP A 62 1.45 9.99 3.61
N GLY A 63 2.36 9.08 3.25
CA GLY A 63 3.79 9.39 3.13
C GLY A 63 4.46 9.67 4.48
N VAL A 64 5.78 9.80 4.46
CA VAL A 64 6.58 9.99 5.66
C VAL A 64 6.68 11.48 6.04
N LYS A 65 6.57 11.79 7.32
CA LYS A 65 6.71 13.17 7.84
C LYS A 65 8.12 13.70 7.54
N SER A 66 8.19 14.94 7.08
CA SER A 66 9.47 15.64 6.80
C SER A 66 10.35 14.96 5.75
N ASP A 67 9.78 14.05 4.95
CA ASP A 67 10.54 13.38 3.90
C ASP A 67 11.02 14.36 2.82
N LYS A 68 12.05 13.97 2.11
CA LYS A 68 12.65 14.74 1.00
C LYS A 68 12.32 14.03 -0.31
N TYR A 69 12.53 14.73 -1.42
CA TYR A 69 12.26 14.23 -2.78
C TYR A 69 13.50 14.34 -3.66
N LYS A 70 14.68 14.11 -3.10
CA LYS A 70 15.96 14.24 -3.83
C LYS A 70 16.06 13.21 -4.95
N ALA A 71 15.76 11.96 -4.65
CA ALA A 71 15.76 10.87 -5.63
C ALA A 71 14.75 11.14 -6.75
N LEU A 72 13.52 11.53 -6.42
CA LEU A 72 12.49 11.85 -7.39
C LEU A 72 12.88 13.04 -8.29
N ASN A 73 13.54 14.06 -7.72
CA ASN A 73 14.04 15.20 -8.48
C ASN A 73 15.16 14.81 -9.46
N VAL A 74 16.00 13.83 -9.11
CA VAL A 74 17.01 13.29 -10.05
C VAL A 74 16.31 12.56 -11.20
N LEU A 75 15.33 11.70 -10.91
CA LEU A 75 14.53 11.00 -11.92
C LEU A 75 13.85 11.99 -12.87
N LYS A 76 13.30 13.09 -12.35
CA LYS A 76 12.71 14.16 -13.17
C LYS A 76 13.73 14.80 -14.10
N LYS A 77 14.96 15.08 -13.64
CA LYS A 77 16.04 15.61 -14.48
C LYS A 77 16.46 14.64 -15.59
N LEU A 78 16.31 13.35 -15.36
CA LEU A 78 16.58 12.28 -16.32
C LEU A 78 15.37 11.99 -17.24
N GLY A 79 14.32 12.83 -17.20
CA GLY A 79 13.15 12.72 -18.08
C GLY A 79 12.16 11.62 -17.67
N GLN A 80 12.27 11.08 -16.44
CA GLN A 80 11.34 10.09 -15.94
C GLN A 80 10.05 10.72 -15.43
N GLU A 81 8.95 9.97 -15.46
CA GLU A 81 7.69 10.41 -14.88
C GLU A 81 7.78 10.54 -13.36
N THR A 82 7.16 11.59 -12.80
CA THR A 82 7.20 11.87 -11.35
C THR A 82 5.82 12.24 -10.79
N TRP A 83 4.75 11.76 -11.44
CA TRP A 83 3.39 12.04 -10.99
C TRP A 83 3.02 11.34 -9.68
N MET A 84 3.66 10.21 -9.37
CA MET A 84 3.57 9.57 -8.06
C MET A 84 4.67 10.16 -7.16
N LEU A 85 4.25 10.86 -6.12
CA LEU A 85 5.18 11.50 -5.20
C LEU A 85 5.73 10.46 -4.22
N LEU A 86 6.95 9.99 -4.50
CA LEU A 86 7.70 9.08 -3.64
C LEU A 86 8.80 9.86 -2.93
N GLY A 87 8.79 9.85 -1.61
CA GLY A 87 9.84 10.44 -0.79
C GLY A 87 11.10 9.58 -0.75
N ASP A 88 12.20 10.13 -0.25
CA ASP A 88 13.48 9.40 -0.16
C ASP A 88 13.36 8.21 0.80
N SER A 89 12.58 8.33 1.89
CA SER A 89 12.27 7.24 2.81
C SER A 89 11.38 6.18 2.15
N ASP A 90 10.38 6.59 1.35
CA ASP A 90 9.58 5.67 0.55
C ASP A 90 10.44 4.85 -0.40
N PHE A 91 11.39 5.49 -1.10
CA PHE A 91 12.31 4.77 -1.98
C PHE A 91 13.07 3.66 -1.25
N GLY A 92 13.57 3.91 -0.03
CA GLY A 92 14.24 2.90 0.78
C GLY A 92 13.37 1.68 1.02
N LEU A 93 12.11 1.90 1.43
CA LEU A 93 11.14 0.83 1.70
C LEU A 93 10.76 0.08 0.43
N HIS A 94 10.51 0.78 -0.68
CA HIS A 94 10.15 0.16 -1.96
C HIS A 94 11.31 -0.63 -2.58
N ILE A 95 12.56 -0.17 -2.44
CA ILE A 95 13.76 -0.91 -2.85
C ILE A 95 13.87 -2.21 -2.05
N TYR A 96 13.72 -2.15 -0.71
CA TYR A 96 13.75 -3.33 0.14
C TYR A 96 12.69 -4.35 -0.30
N ARG A 97 11.43 -3.92 -0.40
CA ARG A 97 10.29 -4.77 -0.83
C ARG A 97 10.54 -5.40 -2.19
N SER A 98 10.91 -4.59 -3.18
CA SER A 98 11.12 -5.05 -4.56
C SER A 98 12.28 -6.04 -4.68
N LYS A 99 13.38 -5.80 -3.94
CA LYS A 99 14.51 -6.74 -3.86
C LYS A 99 14.07 -8.09 -3.31
N ARG A 100 13.31 -8.09 -2.19
CA ARG A 100 12.85 -9.32 -1.55
C ARG A 100 11.88 -10.10 -2.44
N LEU A 101 10.95 -9.40 -3.11
CA LEU A 101 10.05 -10.01 -4.10
C LEU A 101 10.82 -10.67 -5.26
N LYS A 102 11.86 -10.02 -5.79
CA LYS A 102 12.73 -10.59 -6.82
C LYS A 102 13.49 -11.85 -6.35
N LEU A 103 13.75 -11.96 -5.07
CA LEU A 103 14.35 -13.15 -4.45
C LEU A 103 13.33 -14.25 -4.14
N GLY A 104 12.06 -14.08 -4.49
CA GLY A 104 10.99 -15.06 -4.32
C GLY A 104 10.32 -15.06 -2.95
N HIS A 105 10.59 -14.09 -2.08
CA HIS A 105 9.87 -13.97 -0.82
C HIS A 105 8.42 -13.52 -1.04
N LYS A 106 7.52 -13.99 -0.18
CA LYS A 106 6.11 -13.59 -0.22
C LYS A 106 5.92 -12.16 0.25
N LEU A 107 4.95 -11.45 -0.32
CA LEU A 107 4.64 -10.07 0.07
C LEU A 107 4.20 -9.99 1.55
N SER A 108 3.47 -11.00 2.06
CA SER A 108 3.10 -11.11 3.47
C SER A 108 4.31 -11.13 4.40
N ASP A 109 5.32 -11.97 4.08
CA ASP A 109 6.52 -12.08 4.91
C ASP A 109 7.32 -10.78 4.92
N ILE A 110 7.43 -10.13 3.75
CA ILE A 110 8.08 -8.82 3.60
C ILE A 110 7.33 -7.75 4.41
N THR A 111 6.00 -7.75 4.36
CA THR A 111 5.17 -6.81 5.13
C THR A 111 5.34 -7.02 6.63
N HIS A 112 5.42 -8.27 7.08
CA HIS A 112 5.69 -8.60 8.47
C HIS A 112 7.08 -8.10 8.93
N ASP A 113 8.13 -8.34 8.12
CA ASP A 113 9.48 -7.83 8.40
C ASP A 113 9.50 -6.30 8.51
N ILE A 114 8.80 -5.60 7.62
CA ILE A 114 8.69 -4.13 7.65
C ILE A 114 7.92 -3.69 8.91
N ALA A 115 6.77 -4.28 9.22
CA ALA A 115 5.98 -3.94 10.40
C ALA A 115 6.81 -4.12 11.69
N LYS A 116 7.58 -5.20 11.78
CA LYS A 116 8.51 -5.44 12.88
C LYS A 116 9.61 -4.39 12.97
N ALA A 117 10.20 -4.01 11.84
CA ALA A 117 11.25 -2.98 11.80
C ALA A 117 10.72 -1.59 12.21
N TYR A 118 9.44 -1.33 12.00
CA TYR A 118 8.74 -0.11 12.45
C TYR A 118 8.12 -0.25 13.85
N ASN A 119 8.39 -1.35 14.59
CA ASN A 119 7.93 -1.63 15.95
C ASN A 119 6.40 -1.53 16.11
N LEU A 120 5.64 -2.06 15.14
CA LEU A 120 4.19 -2.07 15.25
C LEU A 120 3.71 -3.05 16.32
N ALA A 121 2.74 -2.61 17.13
CA ALA A 121 2.13 -3.39 18.20
C ALA A 121 0.96 -4.30 17.74
N CYS A 122 0.63 -4.27 16.44
CA CYS A 122 -0.47 -5.05 15.85
C CYS A 122 -0.03 -5.78 14.60
N ASN A 123 -0.80 -6.80 14.21
CA ASN A 123 -0.54 -7.57 13.00
C ASN A 123 -1.14 -6.89 11.78
N ILE A 124 -0.30 -6.66 10.76
CA ILE A 124 -0.76 -6.29 9.42
C ILE A 124 -0.74 -7.54 8.55
N ILE A 125 -1.91 -7.98 8.17
CA ILE A 125 -2.14 -9.19 7.38
C ILE A 125 -2.52 -8.77 5.96
N LEU A 126 -2.04 -9.50 4.96
CA LEU A 126 -2.45 -9.30 3.57
C LEU A 126 -3.51 -10.33 3.18
N PRO A 127 -4.52 -9.96 2.39
CA PRO A 127 -5.58 -10.89 1.96
C PRO A 127 -5.05 -12.02 1.09
N THR A 128 -3.97 -11.77 0.34
CA THR A 128 -3.30 -12.73 -0.54
C THR A 128 -1.88 -12.27 -0.86
N ASN A 129 -1.04 -13.18 -1.36
CA ASN A 129 0.27 -12.87 -1.94
C ASN A 129 0.24 -12.66 -3.46
N SER A 130 -0.90 -12.84 -4.08
CA SER A 130 -1.08 -12.69 -5.53
C SER A 130 -1.27 -11.22 -5.92
N LYS A 131 -0.81 -10.85 -7.12
CA LYS A 131 -1.07 -9.52 -7.67
C LYS A 131 -2.53 -9.41 -8.12
N ILE A 132 -3.30 -8.53 -7.50
CA ILE A 132 -4.72 -8.26 -7.82
C ILE A 132 -4.97 -6.76 -8.06
N PRO A 133 -4.24 -6.12 -8.98
CA PRO A 133 -4.33 -4.68 -9.14
C PRO A 133 -5.72 -4.26 -9.61
N THR A 134 -6.23 -3.21 -8.99
CA THR A 134 -7.46 -2.53 -9.42
C THR A 134 -7.21 -1.83 -10.75
N LYS A 135 -8.04 -2.15 -11.74
CA LYS A 135 -8.03 -1.51 -13.06
C LYS A 135 -9.31 -0.73 -13.29
N ILE A 136 -9.15 0.48 -13.81
CA ILE A 136 -10.21 1.43 -14.08
C ILE A 136 -10.37 1.59 -15.60
N LYS A 137 -11.59 1.38 -16.12
CA LYS A 137 -11.89 1.62 -17.53
C LYS A 137 -12.42 3.03 -17.74
N ILE A 138 -11.66 3.82 -18.51
CA ILE A 138 -12.05 5.15 -19.00
C ILE A 138 -12.10 5.12 -20.52
N LYS A 139 -13.19 5.62 -21.11
CA LYS A 139 -13.44 5.48 -22.57
C LYS A 139 -13.22 4.01 -22.99
N ASN A 140 -12.21 3.74 -23.81
CA ASN A 140 -11.88 2.40 -24.31
C ASN A 140 -10.62 1.79 -23.66
N ASN A 141 -9.93 2.52 -22.79
CA ASN A 141 -8.65 2.12 -22.20
C ASN A 141 -8.81 1.68 -20.74
N TRP A 142 -8.01 0.69 -20.35
CA TRP A 142 -7.82 0.29 -18.97
C TRP A 142 -6.54 0.92 -18.43
N ILE A 143 -6.65 1.63 -17.31
CA ILE A 143 -5.53 2.25 -16.59
C ILE A 143 -5.42 1.65 -15.19
N SER A 144 -4.32 1.92 -14.49
CA SER A 144 -4.18 1.54 -13.09
C SER A 144 -5.04 2.44 -12.19
N PHE A 145 -5.28 1.97 -10.96
CA PHE A 145 -5.99 2.79 -9.98
C PHE A 145 -5.17 4.04 -9.64
N GLN A 146 -3.86 3.89 -9.45
CA GLN A 146 -2.99 5.01 -9.10
C GLN A 146 -2.89 6.05 -10.24
N GLU A 147 -2.82 5.61 -11.49
CA GLU A 147 -2.90 6.53 -12.64
C GLU A 147 -4.23 7.32 -12.62
N TYR A 148 -5.35 6.65 -12.35
CA TYR A 148 -6.65 7.31 -12.27
C TYR A 148 -6.74 8.27 -11.09
N PHE A 149 -6.34 7.80 -9.90
CA PHE A 149 -6.52 8.54 -8.65
C PHE A 149 -5.53 9.70 -8.52
N VAL A 150 -4.23 9.42 -8.69
CA VAL A 150 -3.15 10.38 -8.46
C VAL A 150 -2.91 11.24 -9.70
N GLN A 151 -2.57 10.62 -10.85
CA GLN A 151 -2.19 11.37 -12.04
C GLN A 151 -3.38 12.10 -12.65
N ARG A 152 -4.53 11.45 -12.78
CA ARG A 152 -5.74 12.04 -13.40
C ARG A 152 -6.70 12.67 -12.41
N ARG A 153 -6.42 12.59 -11.10
CA ARG A 153 -7.19 13.23 -10.02
C ARG A 153 -8.69 12.92 -10.10
N CYS A 154 -9.04 11.67 -10.41
CA CYS A 154 -10.41 11.18 -10.55
C CYS A 154 -11.29 11.93 -11.59
N LYS A 155 -10.70 12.75 -12.46
CA LYS A 155 -11.49 13.57 -13.41
C LYS A 155 -12.21 12.79 -14.51
N PRO A 156 -11.60 11.72 -15.13
CA PRO A 156 -12.27 10.99 -16.17
C PRO A 156 -13.47 10.19 -15.66
N LYS A 157 -14.57 10.15 -16.43
CA LYS A 157 -15.72 9.31 -16.09
C LYS A 157 -15.34 7.83 -16.17
N VAL A 158 -15.54 7.12 -15.07
CA VAL A 158 -15.31 5.67 -14.95
C VAL A 158 -16.44 4.92 -15.65
N LYS A 159 -16.08 3.96 -16.52
CA LYS A 159 -17.04 3.04 -17.16
C LYS A 159 -17.14 1.70 -16.44
N LYS A 160 -16.00 1.16 -16.00
CA LYS A 160 -15.92 -0.14 -15.29
C LYS A 160 -14.74 -0.16 -14.35
N ILE A 161 -14.85 -0.97 -13.30
CA ILE A 161 -13.76 -1.29 -12.36
C ILE A 161 -13.62 -2.80 -12.34
N LYS A 162 -12.41 -3.32 -12.22
CA LYS A 162 -12.15 -4.74 -11.99
C LYS A 162 -10.88 -4.95 -11.17
N TYR A 163 -10.85 -6.01 -10.41
CA TYR A 163 -9.64 -6.56 -9.81
C TYR A 163 -9.06 -7.59 -10.77
N LYS A 164 -7.91 -7.27 -11.39
CA LYS A 164 -7.31 -8.16 -12.39
C LYS A 164 -6.77 -9.42 -11.72
N GLY A 165 -7.20 -10.59 -12.16
CA GLY A 165 -6.73 -11.89 -11.67
C GLY A 165 -7.47 -12.45 -10.46
N ILE A 166 -8.47 -11.75 -9.91
CA ILE A 166 -9.15 -12.12 -8.66
C ILE A 166 -9.76 -13.53 -8.66
N SER A 167 -10.21 -14.05 -9.80
CA SER A 167 -10.82 -15.37 -9.91
C SER A 167 -9.87 -16.54 -9.66
N ASN A 168 -8.56 -16.30 -9.71
CA ASN A 168 -7.52 -17.34 -9.61
C ASN A 168 -6.62 -17.11 -8.39
N VAL A 169 -7.11 -16.40 -7.38
CA VAL A 169 -6.34 -15.99 -6.20
C VAL A 169 -6.69 -16.88 -5.03
N GLU A 170 -5.67 -17.43 -4.37
CA GLU A 170 -5.83 -18.07 -3.10
C GLU A 170 -5.70 -17.05 -1.97
N PRO A 171 -6.62 -17.05 -1.00
CA PRO A 171 -6.51 -16.19 0.17
C PRO A 171 -5.34 -16.64 1.04
N ASN A 172 -4.78 -15.69 1.78
CA ASN A 172 -3.77 -15.98 2.79
C ASN A 172 -4.42 -16.72 3.97
N SER A 173 -3.83 -17.83 4.38
CA SER A 173 -4.35 -18.63 5.53
C SER A 173 -4.46 -17.81 6.81
N GLU A 174 -3.51 -16.90 7.03
CA GLU A 174 -3.54 -15.99 8.18
C GLU A 174 -4.75 -15.04 8.13
N ALA A 175 -5.12 -14.55 6.95
CA ALA A 175 -6.29 -13.69 6.77
C ALA A 175 -7.59 -14.47 7.04
N ILE A 176 -7.69 -15.71 6.55
CA ILE A 176 -8.85 -16.58 6.82
C ILE A 176 -8.96 -16.87 8.31
N LYS A 177 -7.85 -17.24 8.95
CA LYS A 177 -7.84 -17.49 10.39
C LYS A 177 -8.31 -16.27 11.18
N ALA A 178 -7.74 -15.10 10.89
CA ALA A 178 -8.11 -13.87 11.60
C ALA A 178 -9.59 -13.48 11.44
N ILE A 179 -10.27 -13.87 10.35
CA ILE A 179 -11.70 -13.61 10.16
C ILE A 179 -12.56 -14.64 10.92
N SER A 180 -12.06 -15.86 11.11
CA SER A 180 -12.80 -16.97 11.74
C SER A 180 -12.73 -16.94 13.28
N ASP A 181 -11.69 -16.32 13.84
CA ASP A 181 -11.49 -16.11 15.28
C ASP A 181 -12.29 -14.88 15.77
#